data_8986fe31781903418d2ba8db83be52ba
#
_entry.id   8986fe31781903418d2ba8db83be52ba
#
_cell.length_a   1.000
_cell.length_b   1.000
_cell.length_c   1.000
_cell.angle_alpha   90.00
_cell.angle_beta   90.00
_cell.angle_gamma   90.00
#
_symmetry.space_group_name_H-M   'P 1'
#
loop_
_entity.id
_entity.type
_entity.pdbx_description
1 polymer ?
#
loop_
_entity_poly.entity_id
_entity_poly.type
_entity_poly.pdbx_seq_one_letter_code
_entity_poly.pdbx_strand_id
1 'polypeptide(L)'
;GCGIDARGLAGIEVYKYLSGAKPYSELTVRLVIFSAVHTFVYQDELHPQSWTLADERKEILGYSCQKATTSFRGRSYTAWVATDIPVSNGPWLLGGVPGLILEAYDAKKEYVFQATAISRPQGVLPIVKYKDTYKRTERRKVHALCRHMHADLARAIKAFFPRARVHGASVYYYNPIELE
;
A
#
# COMPACT_ATOMS: atom_id res chain seq x y z
N GLY A 1 -0.08 -3.18 2.42
CA GLY A 1 1.07 -4.05 2.27
C GLY A 1 0.62 -5.50 2.28
N CYS A 2 1.10 -6.29 1.33
CA CYS A 2 1.22 -7.71 1.57
C CYS A 2 2.03 -7.80 2.86
N GLY A 3 1.37 -8.03 4.01
CA GLY A 3 2.00 -8.02 5.32
C GLY A 3 3.01 -9.14 5.38
N ILE A 4 4.24 -8.81 5.15
CA ILE A 4 5.33 -9.75 5.23
C ILE A 4 6.26 -9.25 6.29
N ASP A 5 6.49 -10.16 7.20
CA ASP A 5 7.19 -9.91 8.44
C ASP A 5 8.53 -9.18 8.27
N ALA A 6 9.11 -8.83 9.39
CA ALA A 6 10.40 -8.13 9.53
C ALA A 6 11.61 -8.80 8.83
N ARG A 7 11.40 -9.88 8.07
CA ARG A 7 12.45 -10.59 7.33
C ARG A 7 12.48 -10.28 5.84
N GLY A 8 11.71 -9.26 5.37
CA GLY A 8 11.90 -8.67 4.06
C GLY A 8 11.45 -9.50 2.86
N LEU A 9 10.46 -10.39 3.04
CA LEU A 9 9.98 -11.25 1.96
C LEU A 9 9.11 -10.52 0.93
N ALA A 10 8.54 -9.35 1.23
CA ALA A 10 7.97 -8.45 0.24
C ALA A 10 8.08 -6.98 0.65
N GLY A 11 8.29 -6.14 -0.32
CA GLY A 11 8.12 -4.71 -0.23
C GLY A 11 7.04 -4.28 -1.20
N ILE A 12 6.25 -3.28 -0.83
CA ILE A 12 5.30 -2.65 -1.75
C ILE A 12 5.65 -1.18 -1.86
N GLU A 13 5.74 -0.70 -3.09
CA GLU A 13 5.87 0.71 -3.41
C GLU A 13 4.64 1.13 -4.19
N VAL A 14 4.12 2.31 -3.90
CA VAL A 14 2.94 2.87 -4.57
C VAL A 14 3.32 4.20 -5.19
N TYR A 15 3.17 4.30 -6.50
CA TYR A 15 3.33 5.53 -7.27
C TYR A 15 1.95 5.99 -7.74
N LYS A 16 1.53 7.18 -7.31
CA LYS A 16 0.25 7.76 -7.71
C LYS A 16 0.46 8.82 -8.79
N TYR A 17 -0.25 8.65 -9.90
CA TYR A 17 -0.30 9.60 -11.00
C TYR A 17 -1.63 10.36 -10.90
N LEU A 18 -1.60 11.49 -10.22
CA LEU A 18 -2.79 12.26 -9.87
C LEU A 18 -3.24 13.21 -10.99
N SER A 19 -2.38 13.47 -11.97
CA SER A 19 -2.67 14.34 -13.12
C SER A 19 -3.10 13.53 -14.33
N GLY A 20 -4.00 14.12 -15.15
CA GLY A 20 -4.49 13.50 -16.38
C GLY A 20 -5.97 13.15 -16.33
N ALA A 21 -6.52 12.72 -17.47
CA ALA A 21 -7.94 12.41 -17.61
C ALA A 21 -8.40 11.18 -16.78
N LYS A 22 -7.48 10.28 -16.52
CA LYS A 22 -7.73 9.09 -15.67
C LYS A 22 -6.55 8.91 -14.72
N PRO A 23 -6.66 9.40 -13.48
CA PRO A 23 -5.64 9.16 -12.45
C PRO A 23 -5.49 7.66 -12.19
N TYR A 24 -4.27 7.21 -12.03
CA TYR A 24 -3.98 5.81 -11.72
C TYR A 24 -2.84 5.68 -10.72
N SER A 25 -2.74 4.51 -10.12
CA SER A 25 -1.59 4.11 -9.32
C SER A 25 -0.82 2.99 -10.00
N GLU A 26 0.47 2.96 -9.79
CA GLU A 26 1.32 1.84 -10.14
C GLU A 26 1.87 1.26 -8.85
N LEU A 27 1.61 -0.02 -8.63
CA LEU A 27 2.07 -0.72 -7.45
C LEU A 27 3.16 -1.71 -7.85
N THR A 28 4.29 -1.64 -7.17
CA THR A 28 5.32 -2.67 -7.27
C THR A 28 5.24 -3.58 -6.07
N VAL A 29 5.32 -4.87 -6.31
CA VAL A 29 5.38 -5.89 -5.25
C VAL A 29 6.68 -6.66 -5.42
N ARG A 30 7.53 -6.58 -4.41
CA ARG A 30 8.83 -7.23 -4.38
C ARG A 30 8.77 -8.48 -3.51
N LEU A 31 9.03 -9.62 -4.10
CA LEU A 31 9.12 -10.89 -3.39
C LEU A 31 10.56 -11.37 -3.40
N VAL A 32 11.08 -11.72 -2.24
CA VAL A 32 12.40 -12.33 -2.10
C VAL A 32 12.21 -13.83 -1.87
N ILE A 33 12.63 -14.64 -2.82
CA ILE A 33 12.55 -16.10 -2.75
C ILE A 33 13.97 -16.65 -2.94
N PHE A 34 14.54 -17.28 -1.91
CA PHE A 34 15.92 -17.81 -1.91
C PHE A 34 16.95 -16.79 -2.35
N SER A 35 17.14 -15.71 -1.91
CA SER A 35 18.06 -14.67 -2.38
C SER A 35 17.78 -14.09 -3.78
N ALA A 36 16.79 -14.58 -4.51
CA ALA A 36 16.34 -13.97 -5.76
C ALA A 36 15.20 -12.99 -5.50
N VAL A 37 15.33 -11.78 -6.07
CA VAL A 37 14.31 -10.74 -5.99
C VAL A 37 13.42 -10.82 -7.23
N HIS A 38 12.13 -11.03 -7.00
CA HIS A 38 11.11 -11.00 -8.05
C HIS A 38 10.24 -9.76 -7.85
N THR A 39 10.30 -8.83 -8.78
CA THR A 39 9.48 -7.62 -8.73
C THR A 39 8.37 -7.69 -9.76
N PHE A 40 7.15 -7.57 -9.28
CA PHE A 40 5.95 -7.48 -10.10
C PHE A 40 5.44 -6.04 -10.08
N VAL A 41 4.91 -5.58 -11.19
CA VAL A 41 4.25 -4.28 -11.28
C VAL A 41 2.87 -4.45 -11.91
N TYR A 42 1.88 -3.79 -11.32
CA TYR A 42 0.56 -3.66 -11.90
C TYR A 42 0.04 -2.24 -11.78
N GLN A 43 -0.84 -1.87 -12.68
CA GLN A 43 -1.56 -0.61 -12.63
C GLN A 43 -2.97 -0.84 -12.06
N ASP A 44 -3.43 0.12 -11.29
CA ASP A 44 -4.77 0.13 -10.73
C ASP A 44 -5.37 1.54 -10.90
N GLU A 45 -6.63 1.63 -11.25
CA GLU A 45 -7.32 2.92 -11.32
C GLU A 45 -7.43 3.50 -9.91
N LEU A 46 -7.21 4.81 -9.80
CA LEU A 46 -7.45 5.52 -8.56
C LEU A 46 -8.94 5.80 -8.45
N HIS A 47 -9.64 4.93 -7.73
CA HIS A 47 -11.05 5.13 -7.42
C HIS A 47 -11.18 6.11 -6.25
N PRO A 48 -11.89 7.24 -6.43
CA PRO A 48 -12.17 8.15 -5.32
C PRO A 48 -12.96 7.40 -4.25
N GLN A 49 -12.49 7.47 -3.01
CA GLN A 49 -13.23 6.94 -1.88
C GLN A 49 -14.31 7.92 -1.45
N SER A 50 -15.48 7.40 -1.05
CA SER A 50 -16.53 8.20 -0.43
C SER A 50 -16.20 8.39 1.05
N TRP A 51 -15.90 9.63 1.45
CA TRP A 51 -15.55 9.99 2.81
C TRP A 51 -16.72 10.63 3.55
N THR A 52 -16.93 10.20 4.78
CA THR A 52 -17.83 10.86 5.73
C THR A 52 -16.98 11.68 6.69
N LEU A 53 -17.16 13.00 6.67
CA LEU A 53 -16.48 13.91 7.59
C LEU A 53 -17.22 13.97 8.92
N ALA A 54 -16.48 14.02 10.02
CA ALA A 54 -16.99 14.24 11.36
C ALA A 54 -16.48 15.59 11.91
N ASP A 55 -17.15 16.11 12.92
CA ASP A 55 -16.75 17.38 13.55
C ASP A 55 -15.52 17.26 14.47
N GLU A 56 -15.14 16.03 14.77
CA GLU A 56 -13.97 15.75 15.60
C GLU A 56 -12.69 16.26 14.96
N ARG A 57 -11.88 16.95 15.78
CA ARG A 57 -10.58 17.51 15.36
C ARG A 57 -9.48 17.12 16.34
N LYS A 58 -8.26 17.02 15.83
CA LYS A 58 -7.02 16.93 16.62
C LYS A 58 -5.87 17.60 15.88
N GLU A 59 -4.83 17.95 16.63
CA GLU A 59 -3.61 18.49 16.07
C GLU A 59 -2.62 17.37 15.72
N ILE A 60 -2.04 17.43 14.52
CA ILE A 60 -0.94 16.55 14.09
C ILE A 60 0.09 17.42 13.39
N LEU A 61 1.33 17.39 13.86
CA LEU A 61 2.45 18.15 13.31
C LEU A 61 2.15 19.67 13.16
N GLY A 62 1.37 20.25 14.08
CA GLY A 62 0.97 21.64 14.06
C GLY A 62 -0.21 21.98 13.11
N TYR A 63 -0.83 20.98 12.51
CA TYR A 63 -2.01 21.16 11.64
C TYR A 63 -3.27 20.69 12.34
N SER A 64 -4.34 21.50 12.25
CA SER A 64 -5.68 21.07 12.69
C SER A 64 -6.25 20.05 11.70
N CYS A 65 -6.38 18.81 12.14
CA CYS A 65 -6.88 17.70 11.32
C CYS A 65 -8.31 17.36 11.69
N GLN A 66 -9.16 17.26 10.67
CA GLN A 66 -10.54 16.79 10.80
C GLN A 66 -10.62 15.28 10.59
N LYS A 67 -11.46 14.62 11.38
CA LYS A 67 -11.72 13.20 11.23
C LYS A 67 -12.58 12.91 10.00
N ALA A 68 -12.19 11.86 9.27
CA ALA A 68 -12.94 11.34 8.14
C ALA A 68 -12.97 9.81 8.19
N THR A 69 -14.04 9.20 7.72
CA THR A 69 -14.18 7.74 7.65
C THR A 69 -14.59 7.28 6.26
N THR A 70 -14.12 6.11 5.87
CA THR A 70 -14.49 5.48 4.60
C THR A 70 -14.40 3.96 4.69
N SER A 71 -15.05 3.26 3.76
CA SER A 71 -14.80 1.85 3.49
C SER A 71 -14.09 1.71 2.15
N PHE A 72 -12.96 1.01 2.16
CA PHE A 72 -12.16 0.83 0.96
C PHE A 72 -11.44 -0.52 0.98
N ARG A 73 -11.53 -1.26 -0.13
CA ARG A 73 -10.86 -2.56 -0.30
C ARG A 73 -11.15 -3.54 0.86
N GLY A 74 -12.43 -3.63 1.26
CA GLY A 74 -12.90 -4.54 2.30
C GLY A 74 -12.54 -4.14 3.74
N ARG A 75 -11.96 -2.94 3.95
CA ARG A 75 -11.64 -2.40 5.28
C ARG A 75 -12.32 -1.06 5.51
N SER A 76 -12.74 -0.83 6.76
CA SER A 76 -13.19 0.50 7.20
C SER A 76 -11.99 1.27 7.75
N TYR A 77 -11.78 2.48 7.24
CA TYR A 77 -10.69 3.36 7.63
C TYR A 77 -11.19 4.59 8.36
N THR A 78 -10.43 5.01 9.36
CA THR A 78 -10.48 6.35 9.94
C THR A 78 -9.25 7.11 9.51
N ALA A 79 -9.44 8.34 9.04
CA ALA A 79 -8.36 9.24 8.64
C ALA A 79 -8.46 10.58 9.37
N TRP A 80 -7.31 11.23 9.57
CA TRP A 80 -7.19 12.58 10.07
C TRP A 80 -6.59 13.46 8.98
N VAL A 81 -7.34 14.45 8.55
CA VAL A 81 -7.12 15.21 7.33
C VAL A 81 -6.79 16.66 7.65
N ALA A 82 -5.61 17.11 7.27
CA ALA A 82 -5.22 18.51 7.35
C ALA A 82 -5.84 19.27 6.17
N THR A 83 -6.94 19.97 6.41
CA THR A 83 -7.66 20.74 5.38
C THR A 83 -6.90 21.98 4.91
N ASP A 84 -5.99 22.49 5.73
CA ASP A 84 -5.13 23.64 5.42
C ASP A 84 -4.02 23.29 4.40
N ILE A 85 -3.81 22.01 4.13
CA ILE A 85 -2.89 21.54 3.10
C ILE A 85 -3.74 21.15 1.87
N PRO A 86 -3.79 21.98 0.80
CA PRO A 86 -4.70 21.75 -0.34
C PRO A 86 -4.17 20.67 -1.30
N VAL A 87 -3.85 19.50 -0.76
CA VAL A 87 -3.38 18.35 -1.50
C VAL A 87 -4.24 17.15 -1.15
N SER A 88 -5.15 16.78 -2.06
CA SER A 88 -6.04 15.63 -1.87
C SER A 88 -5.28 14.32 -2.06
N ASN A 89 -4.48 13.94 -1.05
CA ASN A 89 -3.66 12.74 -1.08
C ASN A 89 -3.52 12.12 0.32
N GLY A 90 -2.96 10.92 0.39
CA GLY A 90 -2.75 10.20 1.63
C GLY A 90 -1.84 8.98 1.45
N PRO A 91 -1.62 8.21 2.51
CA PRO A 91 -0.81 7.00 2.46
C PRO A 91 -1.46 5.91 1.61
N TRP A 92 -0.64 5.01 1.09
CA TRP A 92 -1.04 3.89 0.25
C TRP A 92 -1.98 4.36 -0.88
N LEU A 93 -3.16 3.79 -1.05
CA LEU A 93 -4.16 4.19 -2.06
C LEU A 93 -5.23 5.15 -1.50
N LEU A 94 -5.13 5.55 -0.24
CA LEU A 94 -6.08 6.50 0.35
C LEU A 94 -5.88 7.89 -0.24
N GLY A 95 -6.99 8.60 -0.43
CA GLY A 95 -7.02 9.95 -1.00
C GLY A 95 -8.44 10.36 -1.37
N GLY A 96 -8.60 11.44 -2.12
CA GLY A 96 -9.92 11.91 -2.56
C GLY A 96 -10.71 12.68 -1.50
N VAL A 97 -10.15 12.91 -0.32
CA VAL A 97 -10.70 13.81 0.70
C VAL A 97 -10.10 15.21 0.53
N PRO A 98 -10.83 16.30 0.83
CA PRO A 98 -10.29 17.66 0.73
C PRO A 98 -9.20 17.91 1.78
N GLY A 99 -7.94 17.78 1.40
CA GLY A 99 -6.77 17.95 2.27
C GLY A 99 -5.84 16.76 2.28
N LEU A 100 -4.73 16.89 3.01
CA LEU A 100 -3.72 15.85 3.14
C LEU A 100 -4.02 14.95 4.35
N ILE A 101 -4.09 13.65 4.13
CA ILE A 101 -4.24 12.69 5.21
C ILE A 101 -2.91 12.54 5.95
N LEU A 102 -2.85 12.96 7.22
CA LEU A 102 -1.67 12.87 8.06
C LEU A 102 -1.64 11.62 8.94
N GLU A 103 -2.81 11.06 9.23
CA GLU A 103 -2.92 9.79 9.92
C GLU A 103 -4.08 9.01 9.34
N ALA A 104 -3.91 7.70 9.17
CA ALA A 104 -5.00 6.80 8.81
C ALA A 104 -4.78 5.43 9.45
N TYR A 105 -5.87 4.78 9.83
CA TYR A 105 -5.83 3.41 10.35
C TYR A 105 -7.13 2.67 10.04
N ASP A 106 -7.02 1.36 9.89
CA ASP A 106 -8.20 0.51 9.77
C ASP A 106 -8.87 0.26 11.12
N ALA A 107 -10.12 -0.21 11.10
CA ALA A 107 -10.94 -0.38 12.31
C ALA A 107 -10.30 -1.25 13.39
N LYS A 108 -9.45 -2.20 13.01
CA LYS A 108 -8.73 -3.09 13.93
C LYS A 108 -7.33 -2.59 14.28
N LYS A 109 -6.89 -1.46 13.70
CA LYS A 109 -5.52 -0.94 13.80
C LYS A 109 -4.44 -1.94 13.38
N GLU A 110 -4.78 -2.84 12.45
CA GLU A 110 -3.82 -3.75 11.82
C GLU A 110 -2.93 -2.99 10.84
N TYR A 111 -3.43 -1.90 10.27
CA TYR A 111 -2.72 -0.96 9.42
C TYR A 111 -2.85 0.44 9.99
N VAL A 112 -1.72 1.01 10.36
CA VAL A 112 -1.64 2.37 10.91
C VAL A 112 -0.59 3.14 10.12
N PHE A 113 -0.99 4.29 9.60
CA PHE A 113 -0.13 5.23 8.90
C PHE A 113 -0.10 6.53 9.69
N GLN A 114 1.09 7.04 9.98
CA GLN A 114 1.27 8.31 10.69
C GLN A 114 2.35 9.13 10.01
N ALA A 115 2.05 10.39 9.71
CA ALA A 115 3.04 11.34 9.25
C ALA A 115 3.97 11.69 10.43
N THR A 116 5.26 11.58 10.23
CA THR A 116 6.28 11.92 11.24
C THR A 116 6.92 13.27 10.98
N ALA A 117 6.85 13.77 9.75
CA ALA A 117 7.32 15.09 9.37
C ALA A 117 6.68 15.55 8.06
N ILE A 118 6.59 16.85 7.86
CA ILE A 118 6.21 17.49 6.61
C ILE A 118 7.30 18.49 6.27
N SER A 119 7.85 18.39 5.07
CA SER A 119 8.83 19.34 4.57
C SER A 119 8.45 19.86 3.19
N ARG A 120 8.77 21.11 2.92
CA ARG A 120 8.68 21.69 1.58
C ARG A 120 10.09 21.73 1.00
N PRO A 121 10.42 20.90 0.01
CA PRO A 121 11.73 20.96 -0.60
C PRO A 121 11.93 22.29 -1.35
N GLN A 122 13.16 22.79 -1.35
CA GLN A 122 13.54 23.89 -2.24
C GLN A 122 13.76 23.28 -3.64
N GLY A 123 12.84 23.56 -4.57
CA GLY A 123 12.88 23.06 -5.94
C GLY A 123 12.09 21.76 -6.15
N VAL A 124 12.18 21.22 -7.37
CA VAL A 124 11.49 20.00 -7.76
C VAL A 124 12.38 18.80 -7.45
N LEU A 125 11.94 17.95 -6.54
CA LEU A 125 12.60 16.66 -6.30
C LEU A 125 12.06 15.62 -7.28
N PRO A 126 12.90 14.98 -8.11
CA PRO A 126 12.44 13.93 -8.99
C PRO A 126 12.03 12.70 -8.19
N ILE A 127 10.89 12.12 -8.54
CA ILE A 127 10.51 10.79 -8.05
C ILE A 127 11.29 9.76 -8.88
N VAL A 128 12.28 9.11 -8.28
CA VAL A 128 13.09 8.10 -8.94
C VAL A 128 12.45 6.74 -8.71
N LYS A 129 11.99 6.11 -9.80
CA LYS A 129 11.61 4.69 -9.78
C LYS A 129 12.85 3.82 -9.90
N TYR A 130 12.88 2.73 -9.17
CA TYR A 130 13.92 1.72 -9.37
C TYR A 130 13.81 1.12 -10.77
N LYS A 131 14.95 1.08 -11.48
CA LYS A 131 15.05 0.55 -12.86
C LYS A 131 15.28 -0.96 -12.86
N ASP A 132 14.43 -1.72 -12.21
CA ASP A 132 14.58 -3.16 -12.25
C ASP A 132 13.74 -3.77 -13.38
N THR A 133 14.05 -4.98 -13.73
CA THR A 133 13.28 -5.77 -14.69
C THR A 133 11.96 -6.20 -14.07
N TYR A 134 11.01 -5.28 -13.97
CA TYR A 134 9.69 -5.54 -13.42
C TYR A 134 8.89 -6.45 -14.35
N LYS A 135 8.25 -7.47 -13.79
CA LYS A 135 7.27 -8.28 -14.51
C LYS A 135 5.92 -7.60 -14.46
N ARG A 136 5.48 -7.03 -15.59
CA ARG A 136 4.12 -6.47 -15.69
C ARG A 136 3.09 -7.58 -15.59
N THR A 137 2.06 -7.33 -14.76
CA THR A 137 1.02 -8.31 -14.46
C THR A 137 -0.27 -7.61 -14.04
N GLU A 138 -1.25 -8.39 -13.64
CA GLU A 138 -2.53 -7.89 -13.16
C GLU A 138 -2.60 -7.99 -11.63
N ARG A 139 -3.32 -7.05 -11.00
CA ARG A 139 -3.57 -7.03 -9.54
C ARG A 139 -3.98 -8.41 -9.01
N ARG A 140 -4.98 -9.05 -9.65
CA ARG A 140 -5.48 -10.36 -9.23
C ARG A 140 -4.42 -11.44 -9.18
N LYS A 141 -3.51 -11.45 -10.14
CA LYS A 141 -2.42 -12.45 -10.21
C LYS A 141 -1.42 -12.26 -9.08
N VAL A 142 -1.06 -11.01 -8.76
CA VAL A 142 -0.16 -10.72 -7.64
C VAL A 142 -0.81 -11.11 -6.32
N HIS A 143 -2.07 -10.72 -6.09
CA HIS A 143 -2.78 -11.06 -4.86
C HIS A 143 -2.98 -12.58 -4.70
N ALA A 144 -3.29 -13.30 -5.79
CA ALA A 144 -3.36 -14.77 -5.77
C ALA A 144 -2.00 -15.38 -5.40
N LEU A 145 -0.91 -14.86 -5.99
CA LEU A 145 0.44 -15.32 -5.67
C LEU A 145 0.77 -15.08 -4.19
N CYS A 146 0.49 -13.90 -3.66
CA CYS A 146 0.70 -13.60 -2.24
C CYS A 146 -0.10 -14.56 -1.34
N ARG A 147 -1.38 -14.80 -1.65
CA ARG A 147 -2.19 -15.76 -0.89
C ARG A 147 -1.61 -17.17 -0.92
N HIS A 148 -1.21 -17.65 -2.10
CA HIS A 148 -0.59 -18.97 -2.22
C HIS A 148 0.72 -19.09 -1.46
N MET A 149 1.56 -18.05 -1.48
CA MET A 149 2.82 -18.03 -0.72
C MET A 149 2.58 -18.10 0.79
N HIS A 150 1.51 -17.50 1.28
CA HIS A 150 1.17 -17.57 2.70
C HIS A 150 0.50 -18.89 3.09
N ALA A 151 -0.36 -19.44 2.21
CA ALA A 151 -1.07 -20.69 2.47
C ALA A 151 -0.16 -21.93 2.37
N ASP A 152 0.73 -21.95 1.37
CA ASP A 152 1.66 -23.05 1.11
C ASP A 152 2.93 -22.53 0.44
N LEU A 153 3.86 -22.07 1.27
CA LEU A 153 5.14 -21.53 0.81
C LEU A 153 5.93 -22.56 0.00
N ALA A 154 5.89 -23.84 0.41
CA ALA A 154 6.62 -24.89 -0.26
C ALA A 154 6.13 -25.11 -1.69
N ARG A 155 4.81 -25.12 -1.88
CA ARG A 155 4.17 -25.24 -3.19
C ARG A 155 4.44 -24.01 -4.05
N ALA A 156 4.35 -22.81 -3.47
CA ALA A 156 4.65 -21.56 -4.17
C ALA A 156 6.12 -21.53 -4.65
N ILE A 157 7.06 -21.92 -3.80
CA ILE A 157 8.48 -22.01 -4.15
C ILE A 157 8.70 -23.00 -5.31
N LYS A 158 8.10 -24.17 -5.27
CA LYS A 158 8.20 -25.16 -6.35
C LYS A 158 7.63 -24.68 -7.68
N ALA A 159 6.62 -23.80 -7.67
CA ALA A 159 6.08 -23.20 -8.88
C ALA A 159 7.10 -22.28 -9.59
N PHE A 160 7.96 -21.59 -8.84
CA PHE A 160 9.04 -20.78 -9.40
C PHE A 160 10.34 -21.55 -9.64
N PHE A 161 10.60 -22.52 -8.80
CA PHE A 161 11.83 -23.33 -8.81
C PHE A 161 11.48 -24.82 -8.68
N PRO A 162 11.11 -25.50 -9.79
CA PRO A 162 10.60 -26.88 -9.76
C PRO A 162 11.58 -27.89 -9.14
N ARG A 163 12.88 -27.59 -9.19
CA ARG A 163 13.93 -28.44 -8.63
C ARG A 163 14.30 -28.12 -7.17
N ALA A 164 13.66 -27.11 -6.55
CA ALA A 164 13.97 -26.75 -5.17
C ALA A 164 13.53 -27.85 -4.20
N ARG A 165 14.43 -28.20 -3.26
CA ARG A 165 14.08 -29.03 -2.10
C ARG A 165 13.65 -28.09 -0.98
N VAL A 166 12.38 -28.16 -0.57
CA VAL A 166 11.85 -27.35 0.52
C VAL A 166 11.61 -28.25 1.72
N HIS A 167 12.34 -28.01 2.80
CA HIS A 167 12.19 -28.71 4.06
C HIS A 167 11.52 -27.79 5.07
N GLY A 168 10.38 -28.19 5.61
CA GLY A 168 9.64 -27.44 6.63
C GLY A 168 8.90 -26.23 6.03
N ALA A 169 7.60 -26.32 5.92
CA ALA A 169 6.76 -25.19 5.55
C ALA A 169 6.23 -24.52 6.82
N SER A 170 6.59 -23.26 7.05
CA SER A 170 5.93 -22.45 8.06
C SER A 170 4.74 -21.77 7.42
N VAL A 171 3.54 -21.96 7.99
CA VAL A 171 2.36 -21.20 7.62
C VAL A 171 2.47 -19.84 8.32
N TYR A 172 2.47 -18.76 7.54
CA TYR A 172 2.48 -17.41 8.07
C TYR A 172 1.07 -16.83 8.04
N TYR A 173 0.73 -16.07 9.06
CA TYR A 173 -0.54 -15.35 9.10
C TYR A 173 -0.62 -14.36 7.93
N TYR A 174 -1.62 -14.56 7.06
CA TYR A 174 -1.86 -13.68 5.92
C TYR A 174 -2.89 -12.62 6.29
N ASN A 175 -2.42 -11.40 6.47
CA ASN A 175 -3.28 -10.24 6.69
C ASN A 175 -3.00 -9.18 5.62
N PRO A 176 -3.64 -9.27 4.45
CA PRO A 176 -3.44 -8.28 3.41
C PRO A 176 -4.12 -6.96 3.76
N ILE A 177 -3.55 -5.85 3.28
CA ILE A 177 -4.18 -4.52 3.40
C ILE A 177 -5.48 -4.44 2.59
N GLU A 178 -5.59 -5.23 1.52
CA GLU A 178 -6.79 -5.37 0.69
C GLU A 178 -7.42 -6.74 0.96
N LEU A 179 -8.71 -6.75 1.33
CA LEU A 179 -9.47 -7.96 1.59
C LEU A 179 -10.30 -8.42 0.38
N GLU A 180 -10.42 -7.54 -0.65
CA GLU A 180 -11.17 -7.77 -1.90
C GLU A 180 -10.24 -7.88 -3.11
#